data_68fdf01e64d8af58b5cf93e4bcd36c8c
#
_entry.id   68fdf01e64d8af58b5cf93e4bcd36c8c
#
_cell.length_a   1.000
_cell.length_b   1.000
_cell.length_c   1.000
_cell.angle_alpha   90.00
_cell.angle_beta   90.00
_cell.angle_gamma   90.00
#
_symmetry.space_group_name_H-M   'P 1'
#
loop_
_entity.id
_entity.type
_entity.pdbx_description
1 polymer ?
#
loop_
_entity_poly.entity_id
_entity_poly.type
_entity_poly.pdbx_seq_one_letter_code
_entity_poly.pdbx_strand_id
1 'polypeptide(L)'
;SVLGLIFEKINGHKDGSVFTPGFITMFMCREAITKTVLQKFNGYYGWNCTTRIELYNHIDNIVEANELINSLRLCDPAVGSGHFLVSALNELILLKYELGILVDATGKRIRKADYQLAIENDELIVTDTEGNLFAYNPLNAESRRMQETLFKEKRQIIENCLFGVDINPNSVKICRLRLWIELLKNAYYTAESNYTYLETLPNIDINIKCGNSLLHRFALTDSIQTVLRESSISISQYKEAVAKYKNAQSKSEKQDLETFITEIKSKLKTEINRRDARLVRLNKRRSELANLQAPQLFEPTKKEKKASDKRIADLKKEIATLENIFEEIRSNKIYLGAFEWRIEFPEVLDAEGNFLGFDCIIGNPPYIQLQSMGKSADVLECMGYITYARTGDIYCLFYELGMNLLTPNGFLCYITSNKWMRAGYGEALRGYF
;
A
#
# COMPACT_ATOMS: atom_id res chain seq x y z
N SER A 1 -8.84 2.98 19.67
CA SER A 1 -8.86 4.38 20.13
C SER A 1 -10.24 5.00 19.85
N VAL A 2 -10.73 5.81 20.78
CA VAL A 2 -12.05 6.48 20.71
C VAL A 2 -12.18 7.34 19.45
N LEU A 3 -11.09 7.96 19.01
CA LEU A 3 -11.07 8.81 17.81
C LEU A 3 -11.40 8.02 16.53
N GLY A 4 -10.81 6.83 16.36
CA GLY A 4 -11.09 5.96 15.22
C GLY A 4 -12.54 5.48 15.21
N LEU A 5 -13.07 5.08 16.38
CA LEU A 5 -14.45 4.63 16.53
C LEU A 5 -15.47 5.73 16.18
N ILE A 6 -15.24 6.96 16.64
CA ILE A 6 -16.11 8.10 16.35
C ILE A 6 -16.10 8.40 14.84
N PHE A 7 -14.92 8.42 14.24
CA PHE A 7 -14.76 8.72 12.82
C PHE A 7 -15.43 7.68 11.92
N GLU A 8 -15.22 6.40 12.21
CA GLU A 8 -15.83 5.30 11.46
C GLU A 8 -17.35 5.25 11.64
N LYS A 9 -17.87 5.58 12.82
CA LYS A 9 -19.32 5.72 13.03
C LYS A 9 -19.93 6.89 12.24
N ILE A 10 -19.21 8.00 12.08
CA ILE A 10 -19.70 9.17 11.33
C ILE A 10 -19.70 8.90 9.82
N ASN A 11 -18.69 8.22 9.29
CA ASN A 11 -18.52 7.99 7.84
C ASN A 11 -19.00 6.61 7.37
N GLY A 12 -19.13 5.63 8.26
CA GLY A 12 -19.36 4.22 7.91
C GLY A 12 -20.62 3.93 7.10
N HIS A 13 -21.67 4.71 7.24
CA HIS A 13 -22.91 4.52 6.48
C HIS A 13 -22.81 4.97 5.00
N LYS A 14 -21.89 5.86 4.66
CA LYS A 14 -21.76 6.39 3.30
C LYS A 14 -20.75 5.63 2.44
N ASP A 15 -19.70 5.13 3.06
CA ASP A 15 -18.52 4.60 2.35
C ASP A 15 -18.38 3.06 2.48
N GLY A 16 -19.41 2.37 3.00
CA GLY A 16 -19.40 0.90 3.18
C GLY A 16 -18.36 0.41 4.20
N SER A 17 -17.77 1.30 5.01
CA SER A 17 -16.80 0.92 6.02
C SER A 17 -17.48 0.31 7.25
N VAL A 18 -16.93 -0.80 7.73
CA VAL A 18 -17.41 -1.53 8.90
C VAL A 18 -16.31 -1.53 9.96
N PHE A 19 -16.66 -1.07 11.17
CA PHE A 19 -15.72 -1.10 12.30
C PHE A 19 -15.31 -2.52 12.66
N THR A 20 -14.01 -2.76 12.76
CA THR A 20 -13.46 -4.04 13.23
C THR A 20 -13.12 -3.92 14.70
N PRO A 21 -13.70 -4.78 15.59
CA PRO A 21 -13.35 -4.80 17.01
C PRO A 21 -11.86 -5.05 17.22
N GLY A 22 -11.24 -4.34 18.19
CA GLY A 22 -9.81 -4.38 18.43
C GLY A 22 -9.25 -5.79 18.67
N PHE A 23 -9.99 -6.66 19.37
CA PHE A 23 -9.54 -8.04 19.61
C PHE A 23 -9.43 -8.87 18.31
N ILE A 24 -10.28 -8.60 17.31
CA ILE A 24 -10.21 -9.25 15.99
C ILE A 24 -8.99 -8.72 15.24
N THR A 25 -8.79 -7.40 15.23
CA THR A 25 -7.65 -6.77 14.57
C THR A 25 -6.33 -7.27 15.14
N MET A 26 -6.23 -7.35 16.48
CA MET A 26 -5.05 -7.91 17.18
C MET A 26 -4.80 -9.37 16.78
N PHE A 27 -5.84 -10.21 16.78
CA PHE A 27 -5.72 -11.62 16.39
C PHE A 27 -5.24 -11.74 14.92
N MET A 28 -5.85 -11.00 14.00
CA MET A 28 -5.49 -11.03 12.59
C MET A 28 -4.06 -10.56 12.38
N CYS A 29 -3.64 -9.46 13.01
CA CYS A 29 -2.28 -8.95 12.93
C CYS A 29 -1.27 -9.95 13.47
N ARG A 30 -1.54 -10.55 14.63
CA ARG A 30 -0.67 -11.55 15.24
C ARG A 30 -0.45 -12.76 14.33
N GLU A 31 -1.52 -13.32 13.78
CA GLU A 31 -1.47 -14.48 12.89
C GLU A 31 -0.75 -14.14 11.58
N ALA A 32 -1.15 -13.05 10.90
CA ALA A 32 -0.59 -12.66 9.62
C ALA A 32 0.90 -12.31 9.75
N ILE A 33 1.27 -11.48 10.73
CA ILE A 33 2.66 -11.06 10.95
C ILE A 33 3.53 -12.26 11.35
N THR A 34 3.05 -13.13 12.23
CA THR A 34 3.80 -14.34 12.61
C THR A 34 4.13 -15.19 11.39
N LYS A 35 3.12 -15.49 10.56
CA LYS A 35 3.32 -16.28 9.34
C LYS A 35 4.26 -15.59 8.35
N THR A 36 4.10 -14.28 8.15
CA THR A 36 4.94 -13.49 7.25
C THR A 36 6.41 -13.51 7.71
N VAL A 37 6.65 -13.31 9.01
CA VAL A 37 8.02 -13.32 9.57
C VAL A 37 8.65 -14.71 9.49
N LEU A 38 7.92 -15.75 9.90
CA LEU A 38 8.40 -17.14 9.78
C LEU A 38 8.81 -17.46 8.35
N GLN A 39 7.97 -17.09 7.38
CA GLN A 39 8.26 -17.33 5.98
C GLN A 39 9.46 -16.52 5.48
N LYS A 40 9.58 -15.25 5.87
CA LYS A 40 10.70 -14.39 5.50
C LYS A 40 12.04 -14.96 6.00
N PHE A 41 12.09 -15.38 7.27
CA PHE A 41 13.29 -15.97 7.88
C PHE A 41 13.60 -17.34 7.31
N ASN A 42 12.60 -18.21 7.18
CA ASN A 42 12.78 -19.53 6.57
C ASN A 42 13.30 -19.42 5.14
N GLY A 43 12.76 -18.49 4.34
CA GLY A 43 13.22 -18.25 2.98
C GLY A 43 14.65 -17.70 2.90
N TYR A 44 15.01 -16.81 3.82
CA TYR A 44 16.31 -16.17 3.83
C TYR A 44 17.43 -17.11 4.32
N TYR A 45 17.19 -17.83 5.43
CA TYR A 45 18.20 -18.71 6.05
C TYR A 45 18.09 -20.18 5.63
N GLY A 46 17.05 -20.57 4.92
CA GLY A 46 16.77 -21.98 4.61
C GLY A 46 16.29 -22.79 5.82
N TRP A 47 15.68 -22.11 6.82
CA TRP A 47 15.12 -22.77 8.00
C TRP A 47 13.70 -23.31 7.73
N ASN A 48 13.21 -24.13 8.68
CA ASN A 48 11.86 -24.68 8.66
C ASN A 48 11.11 -24.40 9.98
N CYS A 49 11.29 -23.21 10.57
CA CYS A 49 10.65 -22.81 11.78
C CYS A 49 9.14 -22.67 11.57
N THR A 50 8.34 -23.18 12.52
CA THR A 50 6.88 -23.12 12.50
C THR A 50 6.32 -22.23 13.61
N THR A 51 7.13 -21.89 14.60
CA THR A 51 6.77 -21.07 15.75
C THR A 51 7.77 -19.95 16.01
N ARG A 52 7.33 -18.89 16.73
CA ARG A 52 8.21 -17.78 17.16
C ARG A 52 9.32 -18.29 18.11
N ILE A 53 9.03 -19.32 18.92
CA ILE A 53 10.01 -19.89 19.84
C ILE A 53 11.12 -20.60 19.08
N GLU A 54 10.78 -21.37 18.04
CA GLU A 54 11.80 -21.99 17.17
C GLU A 54 12.63 -20.92 16.49
N LEU A 55 12.01 -19.85 15.99
CA LEU A 55 12.71 -18.73 15.35
C LEU A 55 13.67 -18.04 16.34
N TYR A 56 13.21 -17.76 17.58
CA TYR A 56 14.04 -17.21 18.64
C TYR A 56 15.31 -18.06 18.88
N ASN A 57 15.18 -19.37 18.90
CA ASN A 57 16.27 -20.30 19.15
C ASN A 57 17.29 -20.37 17.99
N HIS A 58 16.93 -19.94 16.77
CA HIS A 58 17.79 -19.96 15.60
C HIS A 58 18.47 -18.60 15.34
N ILE A 59 17.99 -17.51 15.95
CA ILE A 59 18.55 -16.17 15.72
C ILE A 59 19.84 -15.97 16.53
N ASP A 60 20.98 -16.00 15.84
CA ASP A 60 22.29 -15.68 16.41
C ASP A 60 22.68 -14.21 16.13
N ASN A 61 22.41 -13.71 14.92
CA ASN A 61 22.76 -12.35 14.49
C ASN A 61 21.56 -11.40 14.64
N ILE A 62 21.60 -10.58 15.71
CA ILE A 62 20.54 -9.60 16.02
C ILE A 62 20.41 -8.52 14.96
N VAL A 63 21.52 -8.03 14.43
CA VAL A 63 21.54 -6.93 13.46
C VAL A 63 20.86 -7.39 12.17
N GLU A 64 21.27 -8.52 11.64
CA GLU A 64 20.69 -9.09 10.43
C GLU A 64 19.21 -9.46 10.60
N ALA A 65 18.83 -10.03 11.76
CA ALA A 65 17.44 -10.32 12.07
C ALA A 65 16.58 -9.05 12.14
N ASN A 66 17.09 -7.94 12.69
CA ASN A 66 16.43 -6.65 12.69
C ASN A 66 16.29 -6.08 11.27
N GLU A 67 17.33 -6.14 10.45
CA GLU A 67 17.29 -5.72 9.06
C GLU A 67 16.23 -6.50 8.27
N LEU A 68 16.14 -7.81 8.51
CA LEU A 68 15.16 -8.66 7.85
C LEU A 68 13.73 -8.28 8.24
N ILE A 69 13.43 -8.03 9.53
CA ILE A 69 12.12 -7.54 9.96
C ILE A 69 11.84 -6.13 9.41
N ASN A 70 12.82 -5.23 9.45
CA ASN A 70 12.67 -3.87 8.96
C ASN A 70 12.52 -3.79 7.42
N SER A 71 12.84 -4.88 6.70
CA SER A 71 12.60 -5.03 5.27
C SER A 71 11.18 -5.50 4.92
N LEU A 72 10.38 -5.92 5.90
CA LEU A 72 8.99 -6.34 5.68
C LEU A 72 8.14 -5.18 5.18
N ARG A 73 7.23 -5.48 4.27
CA ARG A 73 6.25 -4.52 3.73
C ARG A 73 4.85 -5.05 3.94
N LEU A 74 4.12 -4.38 4.81
CA LEU A 74 2.72 -4.66 5.11
C LEU A 74 1.86 -3.56 4.52
N CYS A 75 0.80 -3.92 3.79
CA CYS A 75 -0.08 -2.93 3.19
C CYS A 75 -1.55 -3.22 3.51
N ASP A 76 -2.27 -2.14 3.84
CA ASP A 76 -3.73 -2.12 3.88
C ASP A 76 -4.25 -1.27 2.71
N PRO A 77 -4.83 -1.90 1.65
CA PRO A 77 -5.31 -1.18 0.47
C PRO A 77 -6.65 -0.47 0.67
N ALA A 78 -7.26 -0.58 1.86
CA ALA A 78 -8.47 0.14 2.27
C ALA A 78 -8.34 0.60 3.72
N VAL A 79 -7.27 1.35 4.01
CA VAL A 79 -6.71 1.56 5.35
C VAL A 79 -7.66 2.24 6.33
N GLY A 80 -8.68 2.94 5.87
CA GLY A 80 -9.62 3.64 6.72
C GLY A 80 -8.91 4.57 7.71
N SER A 81 -9.27 4.46 8.98
CA SER A 81 -8.64 5.18 10.08
C SER A 81 -7.29 4.59 10.54
N GLY A 82 -6.77 3.56 9.88
CA GLY A 82 -5.47 2.94 10.18
C GLY A 82 -5.46 1.95 11.34
N HIS A 83 -6.60 1.33 11.65
CA HIS A 83 -6.70 0.41 12.79
C HIS A 83 -5.74 -0.78 12.65
N PHE A 84 -5.76 -1.45 11.48
CA PHE A 84 -4.85 -2.57 11.21
C PHE A 84 -3.37 -2.17 11.26
N LEU A 85 -3.01 -0.98 10.76
CA LEU A 85 -1.62 -0.54 10.77
C LEU A 85 -1.11 -0.22 12.19
N VAL A 86 -1.96 0.34 13.07
CA VAL A 86 -1.61 0.55 14.48
C VAL A 86 -1.44 -0.78 15.21
N SER A 87 -2.37 -1.72 15.00
CA SER A 87 -2.24 -3.08 15.58
C SER A 87 -0.99 -3.79 15.06
N ALA A 88 -0.68 -3.66 13.77
CA ALA A 88 0.53 -4.23 13.17
C ALA A 88 1.82 -3.61 13.73
N LEU A 89 1.83 -2.29 13.98
CA LEU A 89 2.94 -1.61 14.64
C LEU A 89 3.22 -2.23 16.01
N ASN A 90 2.20 -2.34 16.84
CA ASN A 90 2.33 -2.90 18.20
C ASN A 90 2.78 -4.36 18.15
N GLU A 91 2.23 -5.15 17.23
CA GLU A 91 2.58 -6.57 17.08
C GLU A 91 4.03 -6.76 16.61
N LEU A 92 4.55 -5.91 15.70
CA LEU A 92 5.95 -5.98 15.26
C LEU A 92 6.93 -5.61 16.38
N ILE A 93 6.60 -4.63 17.24
CA ILE A 93 7.40 -4.31 18.41
C ILE A 93 7.43 -5.48 19.39
N LEU A 94 6.25 -6.05 19.71
CA LEU A 94 6.14 -7.20 20.61
C LEU A 94 6.90 -8.41 20.05
N LEU A 95 6.79 -8.66 18.75
CA LEU A 95 7.51 -9.75 18.08
C LEU A 95 9.02 -9.56 18.17
N LYS A 96 9.56 -8.37 17.91
CA LYS A 96 11.00 -8.08 18.09
C LYS A 96 11.46 -8.33 19.54
N TYR A 97 10.63 -7.95 20.50
CA TYR A 97 10.90 -8.22 21.91
C TYR A 97 10.89 -9.73 22.22
N GLU A 98 9.87 -10.47 21.75
CA GLU A 98 9.75 -11.92 21.93
C GLU A 98 10.93 -12.68 21.29
N LEU A 99 11.39 -12.22 20.13
CA LEU A 99 12.57 -12.77 19.42
C LEU A 99 13.91 -12.32 20.03
N GLY A 100 13.90 -11.47 21.06
CA GLY A 100 15.11 -10.98 21.72
C GLY A 100 15.99 -10.10 20.83
N ILE A 101 15.41 -9.46 19.82
CA ILE A 101 16.10 -8.57 18.87
C ILE A 101 15.72 -7.09 19.05
N LEU A 102 14.86 -6.75 20.01
CA LEU A 102 14.60 -5.37 20.39
C LEU A 102 15.85 -4.83 21.14
N VAL A 103 16.54 -3.90 20.51
CA VAL A 103 17.82 -3.36 21.01
C VAL A 103 17.78 -1.83 21.08
N ASP A 104 18.55 -1.26 22.02
CA ASP A 104 18.75 0.19 22.10
C ASP A 104 19.79 0.68 21.07
N ALA A 105 20.05 1.98 21.05
CA ALA A 105 21.00 2.61 20.14
C ALA A 105 22.44 2.09 20.27
N THR A 106 22.79 1.42 21.38
CA THR A 106 24.10 0.80 21.59
C THR A 106 24.14 -0.67 21.21
N GLY A 107 23.03 -1.25 20.73
CA GLY A 107 22.88 -2.66 20.43
C GLY A 107 22.59 -3.56 21.64
N LYS A 108 22.37 -2.97 22.83
CA LYS A 108 22.02 -3.73 24.03
C LYS A 108 20.54 -4.13 24.01
N ARG A 109 20.27 -5.41 24.21
CA ARG A 109 18.89 -5.97 24.19
C ARG A 109 18.02 -5.36 25.31
N ILE A 110 16.75 -5.12 25.04
CA ILE A 110 15.72 -4.97 26.05
C ILE A 110 15.32 -6.37 26.54
N ARG A 111 15.62 -6.68 27.79
CA ARG A 111 15.45 -8.03 28.34
C ARG A 111 14.15 -8.15 29.11
N LYS A 112 13.59 -9.36 29.14
CA LYS A 112 12.43 -9.70 30.00
C LYS A 112 12.68 -9.48 31.49
N ALA A 113 13.95 -9.49 31.90
CA ALA A 113 14.37 -9.15 33.25
C ALA A 113 14.36 -7.64 33.56
N ASP A 114 14.31 -6.78 32.53
CA ASP A 114 14.31 -5.33 32.70
C ASP A 114 12.89 -4.76 32.57
N TYR A 115 12.17 -5.21 31.55
CA TYR A 115 10.80 -4.77 31.22
C TYR A 115 10.00 -5.92 30.62
N GLN A 116 8.67 -5.91 30.83
CA GLN A 116 7.73 -6.81 30.17
C GLN A 116 6.87 -6.03 29.19
N LEU A 117 6.75 -6.54 27.96
CA LEU A 117 5.90 -5.99 26.90
C LEU A 117 4.73 -6.92 26.64
N ALA A 118 3.53 -6.36 26.56
CA ALA A 118 2.30 -7.07 26.18
C ALA A 118 1.40 -6.16 25.33
N ILE A 119 0.47 -6.75 24.61
CA ILE A 119 -0.58 -5.98 23.91
C ILE A 119 -1.90 -6.24 24.62
N GLU A 120 -2.50 -5.18 25.14
CA GLU A 120 -3.81 -5.23 25.80
C GLU A 120 -4.73 -4.18 25.19
N ASN A 121 -5.94 -4.57 24.81
CA ASN A 121 -6.92 -3.66 24.19
C ASN A 121 -6.38 -2.87 22.98
N ASP A 122 -5.54 -3.51 22.16
CA ASP A 122 -4.89 -2.93 20.98
C ASP A 122 -3.83 -1.86 21.31
N GLU A 123 -3.35 -1.82 22.55
CA GLU A 123 -2.28 -0.92 23.00
C GLU A 123 -1.06 -1.71 23.48
N LEU A 124 0.13 -1.23 23.15
CA LEU A 124 1.38 -1.78 23.67
C LEU A 124 1.56 -1.30 25.12
N ILE A 125 1.53 -2.25 26.04
CA ILE A 125 1.74 -2.04 27.47
C ILE A 125 3.18 -2.43 27.82
N VAL A 126 3.84 -1.58 28.57
CA VAL A 126 5.17 -1.83 29.12
C VAL A 126 5.08 -1.78 30.63
N THR A 127 5.60 -2.80 31.30
CA THR A 127 5.70 -2.85 32.74
C THR A 127 7.14 -3.10 33.19
N ASP A 128 7.48 -2.61 34.37
CA ASP A 128 8.75 -2.93 35.02
C ASP A 128 8.72 -4.33 35.65
N THR A 129 9.81 -4.71 36.33
CA THR A 129 9.96 -5.99 37.00
C THR A 129 9.00 -6.20 38.18
N GLU A 130 8.45 -5.12 38.74
CA GLU A 130 7.50 -5.14 39.84
C GLU A 130 6.04 -5.16 39.33
N GLY A 131 5.84 -5.09 38.00
CA GLY A 131 4.51 -5.08 37.39
C GLY A 131 3.88 -3.69 37.32
N ASN A 132 4.60 -2.62 37.64
CA ASN A 132 4.10 -1.26 37.51
C ASN A 132 4.19 -0.80 36.04
N LEU A 133 3.20 0.00 35.60
CA LEU A 133 3.24 0.60 34.28
C LEU A 133 4.47 1.49 34.13
N PHE A 134 5.17 1.32 33.03
CA PHE A 134 6.31 2.16 32.66
C PHE A 134 5.90 3.63 32.56
N ALA A 135 6.58 4.48 33.30
CA ALA A 135 6.41 5.94 33.25
C ALA A 135 7.74 6.59 32.86
N TYR A 136 7.71 7.39 31.80
CA TYR A 136 8.91 8.09 31.31
C TYR A 136 9.40 9.12 32.32
N ASN A 137 10.66 8.98 32.74
CA ASN A 137 11.37 9.93 33.57
C ASN A 137 12.67 10.37 32.88
N PRO A 138 12.76 11.63 32.38
CA PRO A 138 13.94 12.13 31.67
C PRO A 138 15.21 12.22 32.52
N LEU A 139 15.09 12.17 33.85
CA LEU A 139 16.24 12.18 34.77
C LEU A 139 16.83 10.78 35.00
N ASN A 140 16.08 9.72 34.69
CA ASN A 140 16.53 8.35 34.86
C ASN A 140 17.09 7.80 33.52
N ALA A 141 18.34 7.34 33.53
CA ALA A 141 19.04 6.87 32.34
C ALA A 141 18.39 5.62 31.71
N GLU A 142 17.90 4.69 32.53
CA GLU A 142 17.25 3.46 32.02
C GLU A 142 15.86 3.78 31.45
N SER A 143 15.12 4.70 32.09
CA SER A 143 13.84 5.19 31.57
C SER A 143 14.01 5.91 30.22
N ARG A 144 15.06 6.75 30.08
CA ARG A 144 15.39 7.37 28.79
C ARG A 144 15.72 6.32 27.73
N ARG A 145 16.56 5.36 28.08
CA ARG A 145 16.96 4.25 27.19
C ARG A 145 15.73 3.50 26.64
N MET A 146 14.81 3.14 27.50
CA MET A 146 13.59 2.42 27.10
C MET A 146 12.69 3.27 26.22
N GLN A 147 12.45 4.52 26.60
CA GLN A 147 11.61 5.45 25.85
C GLN A 147 12.16 5.72 24.43
N GLU A 148 13.46 6.00 24.35
CA GLU A 148 14.17 6.24 23.09
C GLU A 148 14.15 4.99 22.18
N THR A 149 14.35 3.79 22.76
CA THR A 149 14.30 2.53 22.03
C THR A 149 12.92 2.34 21.39
N LEU A 150 11.84 2.50 22.17
CA LEU A 150 10.49 2.33 21.64
C LEU A 150 10.15 3.37 20.57
N PHE A 151 10.57 4.63 20.76
CA PHE A 151 10.35 5.67 19.75
C PHE A 151 11.05 5.34 18.42
N LYS A 152 12.35 5.01 18.49
CA LYS A 152 13.17 4.68 17.30
C LYS A 152 12.63 3.44 16.55
N GLU A 153 12.27 2.41 17.29
CA GLU A 153 11.70 1.20 16.68
C GLU A 153 10.33 1.45 16.04
N LYS A 154 9.44 2.17 16.73
CA LYS A 154 8.14 2.57 16.14
C LYS A 154 8.35 3.42 14.89
N ARG A 155 9.24 4.40 14.94
CA ARG A 155 9.59 5.25 13.79
C ARG A 155 10.04 4.38 12.61
N GLN A 156 11.00 3.49 12.84
CA GLN A 156 11.57 2.64 11.79
C GLN A 156 10.52 1.71 11.15
N ILE A 157 9.64 1.12 11.95
CA ILE A 157 8.55 0.27 11.47
C ILE A 157 7.55 1.10 10.64
N ILE A 158 7.13 2.27 11.11
CA ILE A 158 6.19 3.14 10.39
C ILE A 158 6.80 3.59 9.06
N GLU A 159 8.06 3.98 9.03
CA GLU A 159 8.73 4.49 7.83
C GLU A 159 9.00 3.40 6.78
N ASN A 160 9.26 2.16 7.20
CA ASN A 160 9.76 1.13 6.30
C ASN A 160 8.77 -0.03 6.06
N CYS A 161 7.93 -0.34 7.06
CA CYS A 161 7.12 -1.56 7.01
C CYS A 161 5.64 -1.32 6.73
N LEU A 162 5.09 -0.16 7.08
CA LEU A 162 3.65 0.09 7.05
C LEU A 162 3.24 0.96 5.87
N PHE A 163 2.33 0.46 5.05
CA PHE A 163 1.78 1.12 3.87
C PHE A 163 0.26 1.10 3.91
N GLY A 164 -0.38 2.16 3.44
CA GLY A 164 -1.83 2.23 3.42
C GLY A 164 -2.38 3.11 2.31
N VAL A 165 -3.51 2.72 1.78
CA VAL A 165 -4.24 3.48 0.75
C VAL A 165 -5.70 3.59 1.14
N ASP A 166 -6.29 4.75 0.97
CA ASP A 166 -7.73 4.96 1.12
C ASP A 166 -8.24 5.98 0.11
N ILE A 167 -9.45 5.76 -0.37
CA ILE A 167 -10.11 6.68 -1.30
C ILE A 167 -10.53 7.99 -0.62
N ASN A 168 -10.78 7.96 0.69
CA ASN A 168 -11.23 9.11 1.47
C ASN A 168 -10.03 9.87 2.05
N PRO A 169 -9.79 11.13 1.64
CA PRO A 169 -8.65 11.92 2.13
C PRO A 169 -8.70 12.20 3.65
N ASN A 170 -9.89 12.18 4.25
CA ASN A 170 -10.02 12.35 5.70
C ASN A 170 -9.58 11.10 6.46
N SER A 171 -9.92 9.91 5.95
CA SER A 171 -9.42 8.62 6.46
C SER A 171 -7.90 8.61 6.49
N VAL A 172 -7.27 9.00 5.37
CA VAL A 172 -5.80 9.11 5.25
C VAL A 172 -5.21 10.05 6.31
N LYS A 173 -5.80 11.23 6.50
CA LYS A 173 -5.34 12.19 7.52
C LYS A 173 -5.44 11.62 8.93
N ILE A 174 -6.51 10.91 9.24
CA ILE A 174 -6.72 10.29 10.56
C ILE A 174 -5.76 9.12 10.77
N CYS A 175 -5.55 8.28 9.76
CA CYS A 175 -4.55 7.22 9.82
C CYS A 175 -3.17 7.78 10.15
N ARG A 176 -2.71 8.81 9.45
CA ARG A 176 -1.45 9.51 9.71
C ARG A 176 -1.39 10.07 11.13
N LEU A 177 -2.46 10.74 11.57
CA LEU A 177 -2.54 11.30 12.92
C LEU A 177 -2.44 10.20 13.99
N ARG A 178 -3.10 9.06 13.80
CA ARG A 178 -3.00 7.93 14.75
C ARG A 178 -1.60 7.35 14.82
N LEU A 179 -0.91 7.18 13.69
CA LEU A 179 0.48 6.73 13.69
C LEU A 179 1.41 7.74 14.38
N TRP A 180 1.19 9.05 14.21
CA TRP A 180 1.92 10.08 14.97
C TRP A 180 1.61 10.03 16.47
N ILE A 181 0.36 9.78 16.86
CA ILE A 181 0.00 9.60 18.28
C ILE A 181 0.74 8.40 18.88
N GLU A 182 0.88 7.30 18.14
CA GLU A 182 1.67 6.15 18.60
C GLU A 182 3.15 6.48 18.80
N LEU A 183 3.73 7.33 17.97
CA LEU A 183 5.08 7.86 18.19
C LEU A 183 5.14 8.79 19.38
N LEU A 184 4.19 9.72 19.51
CA LEU A 184 4.13 10.68 20.61
C LEU A 184 4.00 10.01 21.99
N LYS A 185 3.36 8.84 22.10
CA LYS A 185 3.34 8.06 23.34
C LYS A 185 4.75 7.73 23.86
N ASN A 186 5.72 7.63 22.95
CA ASN A 186 7.11 7.36 23.26
C ASN A 186 8.06 8.52 22.96
N ALA A 187 7.54 9.76 22.83
CA ALA A 187 8.38 10.94 22.64
C ALA A 187 9.38 11.09 23.80
N TYR A 188 10.59 11.48 23.48
CA TYR A 188 11.68 11.62 24.46
C TYR A 188 12.46 12.92 24.24
N TYR A 189 13.09 13.42 25.30
CA TYR A 189 13.97 14.58 25.25
C TYR A 189 15.36 14.18 24.77
N THR A 190 15.89 14.89 23.77
CA THR A 190 17.18 14.58 23.15
C THR A 190 18.37 15.01 24.01
N ALA A 191 19.42 14.22 24.04
CA ALA A 191 20.67 14.55 24.74
C ALA A 191 21.38 15.78 24.14
N GLU A 192 21.29 15.95 22.81
CA GLU A 192 21.87 17.08 22.07
C GLU A 192 21.27 18.43 22.50
N SER A 193 20.02 18.43 22.94
CA SER A 193 19.35 19.62 23.49
C SER A 193 19.54 19.80 24.98
N ASN A 194 20.38 19.02 25.63
CA ASN A 194 20.47 18.93 27.10
C ASN A 194 19.11 18.60 27.74
N TYR A 195 18.33 17.74 27.10
CA TYR A 195 16.99 17.29 27.53
C TYR A 195 15.96 18.42 27.64
N THR A 196 16.03 19.43 26.76
CA THR A 196 15.08 20.55 26.71
C THR A 196 14.09 20.44 25.53
N TYR A 197 14.46 19.78 24.46
CA TYR A 197 13.61 19.60 23.30
C TYR A 197 13.35 18.12 23.01
N LEU A 198 12.11 17.84 22.56
CA LEU A 198 11.70 16.50 22.13
C LEU A 198 12.28 16.17 20.76
N GLU A 199 12.51 14.87 20.51
CA GLU A 199 12.83 14.35 19.19
C GLU A 199 11.73 14.69 18.17
N THR A 200 12.13 14.97 16.94
CA THR A 200 11.23 15.37 15.86
C THR A 200 10.44 14.18 15.30
N LEU A 201 9.19 14.46 14.91
CA LEU A 201 8.35 13.45 14.29
C LEU A 201 8.72 13.26 12.80
N PRO A 202 8.68 12.02 12.29
CA PRO A 202 8.99 11.73 10.90
C PRO A 202 7.87 12.16 9.93
N ASN A 203 8.21 12.18 8.64
CA ASN A 203 7.27 12.44 7.56
C ASN A 203 6.61 11.13 7.09
N ILE A 204 5.48 10.76 7.69
CA ILE A 204 4.75 9.51 7.40
C ILE A 204 3.73 9.62 6.26
N ASP A 205 3.57 10.80 5.68
CA ASP A 205 2.64 11.07 4.58
C ASP A 205 3.03 10.37 3.28
N ILE A 206 4.25 9.86 3.19
CA ILE A 206 4.74 9.15 2.00
C ILE A 206 4.26 7.68 1.92
N ASN A 207 3.96 7.06 3.06
CA ASN A 207 3.54 5.66 3.12
C ASN A 207 2.02 5.49 3.19
N ILE A 208 1.29 6.52 3.65
CA ILE A 208 -0.17 6.50 3.75
C ILE A 208 -0.73 7.47 2.73
N LYS A 209 -1.42 6.97 1.71
CA LYS A 209 -1.77 7.74 0.52
C LYS A 209 -3.25 7.72 0.22
N CYS A 210 -3.70 8.78 -0.46
CA CYS A 210 -5.08 8.89 -0.93
C CYS A 210 -5.17 8.44 -2.38
N GLY A 211 -6.13 7.55 -2.67
CA GLY A 211 -6.42 7.09 -4.01
C GLY A 211 -7.38 5.90 -4.03
N ASN A 212 -7.92 5.59 -5.20
CA ASN A 212 -8.75 4.42 -5.39
C ASN A 212 -7.86 3.21 -5.74
N SER A 213 -7.68 2.33 -4.79
CA SER A 213 -6.82 1.13 -4.88
C SER A 213 -7.16 0.20 -6.04
N LEU A 214 -8.44 0.16 -6.43
CA LEU A 214 -8.95 -0.71 -7.51
C LEU A 214 -8.79 -0.11 -8.90
N LEU A 215 -8.48 1.18 -9.02
CA LEU A 215 -8.33 1.85 -10.30
C LEU A 215 -6.87 2.17 -10.58
N HIS A 216 -6.37 1.64 -11.70
CA HIS A 216 -5.02 1.91 -12.18
C HIS A 216 -5.02 1.95 -13.71
N ARG A 217 -4.08 2.66 -14.30
CA ARG A 217 -3.89 2.74 -15.77
C ARG A 217 -2.83 1.77 -16.24
N PHE A 218 -1.89 1.47 -15.35
CA PHE A 218 -0.71 0.68 -15.63
C PHE A 218 -0.77 -0.64 -14.86
N ALA A 219 -0.84 -1.76 -15.59
CA ALA A 219 -0.88 -3.08 -14.98
C ALA A 219 0.42 -3.38 -14.21
N LEU A 220 0.30 -4.11 -13.10
CA LEU A 220 1.44 -4.51 -12.28
C LEU A 220 2.46 -5.38 -13.04
N THR A 221 1.98 -6.11 -14.06
CA THR A 221 2.77 -7.01 -14.92
C THR A 221 3.49 -6.30 -16.06
N ASP A 222 3.12 -5.04 -16.40
CA ASP A 222 3.71 -4.34 -17.54
C ASP A 222 5.16 -3.93 -17.24
N SER A 223 6.03 -3.90 -18.27
CA SER A 223 7.42 -3.47 -18.09
C SER A 223 7.51 -1.94 -18.00
N ILE A 224 8.05 -1.41 -16.90
CA ILE A 224 8.32 0.02 -16.72
C ILE A 224 9.69 0.44 -17.27
N GLN A 225 10.57 -0.50 -17.64
CA GLN A 225 11.94 -0.21 -18.05
C GLN A 225 12.04 0.79 -19.21
N THR A 226 11.17 0.66 -20.20
CA THR A 226 11.14 1.56 -21.35
C THR A 226 10.66 2.95 -20.96
N VAL A 227 9.70 3.05 -20.03
CA VAL A 227 9.23 4.33 -19.46
C VAL A 227 10.36 5.04 -18.71
N LEU A 228 11.12 4.29 -17.91
CA LEU A 228 12.27 4.81 -17.17
C LEU A 228 13.38 5.35 -18.10
N ARG A 229 13.70 4.59 -19.16
CA ARG A 229 14.71 5.03 -20.14
C ARG A 229 14.32 6.32 -20.85
N GLU A 230 13.07 6.47 -21.28
CA GLU A 230 12.58 7.66 -21.97
C GLU A 230 12.43 8.87 -21.04
N SER A 231 12.10 8.63 -19.75
CA SER A 231 12.01 9.71 -18.77
C SER A 231 13.37 10.18 -18.24
N SER A 232 14.48 9.47 -18.55
CA SER A 232 15.81 9.71 -18.00
C SER A 232 15.87 9.66 -16.47
N ILE A 233 14.99 8.87 -15.84
CA ILE A 233 14.88 8.72 -14.40
C ILE A 233 15.26 7.28 -14.04
N SER A 234 16.13 7.11 -13.02
CA SER A 234 16.40 5.80 -12.44
C SER A 234 15.51 5.55 -11.21
N ILE A 235 15.13 4.28 -11.00
CA ILE A 235 14.40 3.88 -9.78
C ILE A 235 15.22 4.18 -8.54
N SER A 236 16.56 4.03 -8.61
CA SER A 236 17.45 4.36 -7.49
C SER A 236 17.37 5.82 -7.09
N GLN A 237 17.38 6.76 -8.04
CA GLN A 237 17.19 8.20 -7.77
C GLN A 237 15.83 8.48 -7.13
N TYR A 238 14.78 7.80 -7.59
CA TYR A 238 13.46 7.97 -7.01
C TYR A 238 13.40 7.44 -5.56
N LYS A 239 13.93 6.23 -5.30
CA LYS A 239 14.03 5.66 -3.95
C LYS A 239 14.85 6.54 -3.01
N GLU A 240 15.97 7.06 -3.49
CA GLU A 240 16.83 7.98 -2.72
C GLU A 240 16.09 9.27 -2.36
N ALA A 241 15.36 9.87 -3.30
CA ALA A 241 14.56 11.07 -3.04
C ALA A 241 13.48 10.80 -1.98
N VAL A 242 12.81 9.64 -2.05
CA VAL A 242 11.82 9.21 -1.04
C VAL A 242 12.46 8.99 0.32
N ALA A 243 13.63 8.35 0.37
CA ALA A 243 14.37 8.15 1.62
C ALA A 243 14.83 9.46 2.25
N LYS A 244 15.33 10.41 1.45
CA LYS A 244 15.69 11.75 1.91
C LYS A 244 14.46 12.50 2.44
N TYR A 245 13.32 12.42 1.76
CA TYR A 245 12.08 13.05 2.21
C TYR A 245 11.63 12.54 3.58
N LYS A 246 11.72 11.24 3.85
CA LYS A 246 11.37 10.65 5.16
C LYS A 246 12.20 11.27 6.30
N ASN A 247 13.46 11.60 6.03
CA ASN A 247 14.42 12.14 7.00
C ASN A 247 14.54 13.68 6.98
N ALA A 248 13.85 14.37 6.08
CA ALA A 248 13.93 15.82 5.96
C ALA A 248 13.38 16.52 7.22
N GLN A 249 14.21 17.34 7.84
CA GLN A 249 13.87 18.07 9.09
C GLN A 249 13.43 19.50 8.83
N SER A 250 13.97 20.14 7.78
CA SER A 250 13.60 21.50 7.43
C SER A 250 12.40 21.56 6.50
N LYS A 251 11.55 22.58 6.67
CA LYS A 251 10.39 22.80 5.79
C LYS A 251 10.81 23.06 4.33
N SER A 252 11.93 23.75 4.12
CA SER A 252 12.45 24.04 2.77
C SER A 252 12.89 22.76 2.08
N GLU A 253 13.74 21.95 2.75
CA GLU A 253 14.21 20.67 2.21
C GLU A 253 13.05 19.72 1.87
N LYS A 254 12.06 19.64 2.77
CA LYS A 254 10.86 18.85 2.55
C LYS A 254 10.12 19.30 1.27
N GLN A 255 9.94 20.62 1.09
CA GLN A 255 9.22 21.19 -0.04
C GLN A 255 9.95 20.95 -1.36
N ASP A 256 11.29 21.07 -1.38
CA ASP A 256 12.13 20.81 -2.54
C ASP A 256 12.07 19.34 -2.96
N LEU A 257 12.17 18.42 -2.00
CA LEU A 257 12.06 16.98 -2.24
C LEU A 257 10.65 16.56 -2.68
N GLU A 258 9.60 17.14 -2.10
CA GLU A 258 8.21 16.90 -2.52
C GLU A 258 7.98 17.35 -3.97
N THR A 259 8.51 18.50 -4.34
CA THR A 259 8.46 19.02 -5.72
C THR A 259 9.18 18.06 -6.66
N PHE A 260 10.40 17.65 -6.33
CA PHE A 260 11.18 16.71 -7.12
C PHE A 260 10.48 15.34 -7.28
N ILE A 261 9.95 14.78 -6.19
CA ILE A 261 9.18 13.53 -6.23
C ILE A 261 7.92 13.68 -7.12
N THR A 262 7.25 14.82 -7.05
CA THR A 262 6.07 15.12 -7.87
C THR A 262 6.43 15.23 -9.36
N GLU A 263 7.55 15.84 -9.69
CA GLU A 263 8.06 15.89 -11.06
C GLU A 263 8.38 14.50 -11.62
N ILE A 264 9.05 13.65 -10.84
CA ILE A 264 9.31 12.25 -11.21
C ILE A 264 8.00 11.52 -11.51
N LYS A 265 7.03 11.59 -10.61
CA LYS A 265 5.72 10.96 -10.78
C LYS A 265 4.99 11.47 -12.02
N SER A 266 5.03 12.79 -12.27
CA SER A 266 4.40 13.41 -13.43
C SER A 266 5.02 12.92 -14.74
N LYS A 267 6.35 12.85 -14.82
CA LYS A 267 7.08 12.33 -16.00
C LYS A 267 6.71 10.86 -16.25
N LEU A 268 6.75 10.02 -15.21
CA LEU A 268 6.37 8.61 -15.33
C LEU A 268 4.91 8.45 -15.79
N LYS A 269 3.97 9.19 -15.21
CA LYS A 269 2.55 9.18 -15.62
C LYS A 269 2.36 9.63 -17.07
N THR A 270 3.13 10.62 -17.52
CA THR A 270 3.06 11.11 -18.91
C THR A 270 3.52 10.04 -19.90
N GLU A 271 4.64 9.37 -19.65
CA GLU A 271 5.15 8.32 -20.53
C GLU A 271 4.24 7.09 -20.55
N ILE A 272 3.64 6.72 -19.40
CA ILE A 272 2.63 5.66 -19.32
C ILE A 272 1.42 6.00 -20.19
N ASN A 273 0.91 7.24 -20.11
CA ASN A 273 -0.23 7.68 -20.93
C ASN A 273 0.07 7.62 -22.43
N ARG A 274 1.29 7.89 -22.88
CA ARG A 274 1.71 7.78 -24.29
C ARG A 274 1.64 6.34 -24.82
N ARG A 275 1.77 5.34 -23.95
CA ARG A 275 1.84 3.91 -24.27
C ARG A 275 0.53 3.16 -24.03
N ASP A 276 -0.53 3.85 -23.66
CA ASP A 276 -1.84 3.23 -23.51
C ASP A 276 -2.20 2.47 -24.80
N ALA A 277 -2.43 1.17 -24.67
CA ALA A 277 -2.74 0.29 -25.81
C ALA A 277 -3.95 0.80 -26.61
N ARG A 278 -4.88 1.52 -25.97
CA ARG A 278 -6.04 2.15 -26.60
C ARG A 278 -5.63 3.33 -27.48
N LEU A 279 -4.62 4.12 -27.06
CA LEU A 279 -4.06 5.20 -27.89
C LEU A 279 -3.33 4.64 -29.11
N VAL A 280 -2.55 3.59 -28.93
CA VAL A 280 -1.87 2.90 -30.03
C VAL A 280 -2.92 2.36 -31.02
N ARG A 281 -4.00 1.76 -30.51
CA ARG A 281 -5.11 1.27 -31.33
C ARG A 281 -5.83 2.42 -32.07
N LEU A 282 -6.14 3.51 -31.37
CA LEU A 282 -6.74 4.71 -31.95
C LEU A 282 -5.90 5.26 -33.12
N ASN A 283 -4.60 5.46 -32.89
CA ASN A 283 -3.68 5.96 -33.91
C ASN A 283 -3.59 5.00 -35.12
N LYS A 284 -3.57 3.68 -34.88
CA LYS A 284 -3.60 2.67 -35.94
C LYS A 284 -4.90 2.76 -36.77
N ARG A 285 -6.07 2.93 -36.10
CA ARG A 285 -7.36 3.06 -36.83
C ARG A 285 -7.46 4.38 -37.59
N ARG A 286 -6.93 5.47 -37.05
CA ARG A 286 -6.85 6.74 -37.78
C ARG A 286 -5.97 6.62 -39.03
N SER A 287 -4.82 5.96 -38.94
CA SER A 287 -3.94 5.72 -40.08
C SER A 287 -4.60 4.82 -41.13
N GLU A 288 -5.32 3.76 -40.71
CA GLU A 288 -6.09 2.88 -41.60
C GLU A 288 -7.18 3.68 -42.34
N LEU A 289 -7.93 4.52 -41.63
CA LEU A 289 -8.94 5.40 -42.20
C LEU A 289 -8.34 6.37 -43.22
N ALA A 290 -7.23 7.02 -42.89
CA ALA A 290 -6.55 7.95 -43.76
C ALA A 290 -6.08 7.27 -45.07
N ASN A 291 -5.53 6.05 -44.95
CA ASN A 291 -5.11 5.26 -46.11
C ASN A 291 -6.29 4.88 -47.03
N LEU A 292 -7.46 4.54 -46.47
CA LEU A 292 -8.66 4.23 -47.26
C LEU A 292 -9.31 5.46 -47.91
N GLN A 293 -9.05 6.64 -47.36
CA GLN A 293 -9.54 7.93 -47.92
C GLN A 293 -8.51 8.60 -48.86
N ALA A 294 -7.30 8.07 -48.94
CA ALA A 294 -6.30 8.61 -49.88
C ALA A 294 -6.73 8.47 -51.33
N PRO A 295 -6.39 9.39 -52.23
CA PRO A 295 -6.68 9.27 -53.66
C PRO A 295 -6.09 8.00 -54.23
N GLN A 296 -6.92 7.15 -54.84
CA GLN A 296 -6.47 5.93 -55.53
C GLN A 296 -6.04 6.24 -56.94
N LEU A 297 -4.94 5.61 -57.39
CA LEU A 297 -4.42 5.77 -58.74
C LEU A 297 -5.33 5.16 -59.83
N PHE A 298 -6.22 4.23 -59.44
CA PHE A 298 -7.17 3.56 -60.35
C PHE A 298 -8.58 3.66 -59.77
N GLU A 299 -9.60 3.79 -60.63
CA GLU A 299 -10.99 3.81 -60.20
C GLU A 299 -11.42 2.44 -59.66
N PRO A 300 -11.90 2.34 -58.42
CA PRO A 300 -12.31 1.07 -57.84
C PRO A 300 -13.63 0.54 -58.44
N THR A 301 -13.77 -0.75 -58.54
CA THR A 301 -15.02 -1.38 -58.99
C THR A 301 -16.17 -1.06 -58.03
N LYS A 302 -17.43 -1.15 -58.50
CA LYS A 302 -18.63 -0.90 -57.64
C LYS A 302 -18.65 -1.78 -56.39
N LYS A 303 -18.11 -3.01 -56.45
CA LYS A 303 -18.05 -3.95 -55.33
C LYS A 303 -16.98 -3.51 -54.30
N GLU A 304 -15.83 -3.09 -54.79
CA GLU A 304 -14.73 -2.59 -53.95
C GLU A 304 -15.09 -1.27 -53.25
N LYS A 305 -15.76 -0.35 -53.97
CA LYS A 305 -16.26 0.89 -53.42
C LYS A 305 -17.24 0.66 -52.29
N LYS A 306 -18.22 -0.26 -52.45
CA LYS A 306 -19.18 -0.60 -51.40
C LYS A 306 -18.54 -1.24 -50.17
N ALA A 307 -17.51 -2.10 -50.38
CA ALA A 307 -16.76 -2.69 -49.29
C ALA A 307 -15.92 -1.67 -48.53
N SER A 308 -15.27 -0.75 -49.25
CA SER A 308 -14.51 0.38 -48.70
C SER A 308 -15.39 1.34 -47.89
N ASP A 309 -16.55 1.72 -48.46
CA ASP A 309 -17.50 2.59 -47.76
C ASP A 309 -18.00 2.01 -46.43
N LYS A 310 -18.30 0.70 -46.42
CA LYS A 310 -18.69 -0.02 -45.22
C LYS A 310 -17.54 -0.01 -44.18
N ARG A 311 -16.32 -0.33 -44.63
CA ARG A 311 -15.13 -0.34 -43.76
C ARG A 311 -14.84 1.06 -43.16
N ILE A 312 -14.98 2.10 -43.96
CA ILE A 312 -14.84 3.51 -43.54
C ILE A 312 -15.89 3.84 -42.46
N ALA A 313 -17.13 3.41 -42.62
CA ALA A 313 -18.18 3.65 -41.63
C ALA A 313 -17.89 2.92 -40.29
N ASP A 314 -17.47 1.65 -40.38
CA ASP A 314 -17.09 0.87 -39.21
C ASP A 314 -15.88 1.47 -38.47
N LEU A 315 -14.84 1.90 -39.22
CA LEU A 315 -13.66 2.57 -38.64
C LEU A 315 -14.02 3.90 -37.97
N LYS A 316 -14.88 4.72 -38.59
CA LYS A 316 -15.33 5.98 -38.00
C LYS A 316 -16.06 5.74 -36.69
N LYS A 317 -16.90 4.70 -36.61
CA LYS A 317 -17.62 4.33 -35.38
C LYS A 317 -16.63 3.84 -34.29
N GLU A 318 -15.65 3.00 -34.65
CA GLU A 318 -14.62 2.53 -33.73
C GLU A 318 -13.74 3.68 -33.23
N ILE A 319 -13.32 4.58 -34.11
CA ILE A 319 -12.54 5.78 -33.74
C ILE A 319 -13.34 6.65 -32.78
N ALA A 320 -14.60 6.96 -33.09
CA ALA A 320 -15.43 7.79 -32.22
C ALA A 320 -15.60 7.18 -30.82
N THR A 321 -15.76 5.85 -30.73
CA THR A 321 -15.83 5.14 -29.44
C THR A 321 -14.51 5.26 -28.68
N LEU A 322 -13.37 5.05 -29.34
CA LEU A 322 -12.04 5.19 -28.73
C LEU A 322 -11.75 6.64 -28.32
N GLU A 323 -12.15 7.61 -29.14
CA GLU A 323 -12.00 9.05 -28.83
C GLU A 323 -12.81 9.44 -27.60
N ASN A 324 -14.05 8.99 -27.48
CA ASN A 324 -14.87 9.24 -26.29
C ASN A 324 -14.24 8.64 -25.04
N ILE A 325 -13.75 7.39 -25.12
CA ILE A 325 -13.02 6.76 -24.01
C ILE A 325 -11.76 7.59 -23.68
N PHE A 326 -11.05 8.09 -24.71
CA PHE A 326 -9.84 8.92 -24.54
C PHE A 326 -10.14 10.29 -23.93
N GLU A 327 -11.24 10.94 -24.34
CA GLU A 327 -11.72 12.19 -23.75
C GLU A 327 -12.08 12.00 -22.28
N GLU A 328 -12.74 10.91 -21.94
CA GLU A 328 -13.06 10.54 -20.56
C GLU A 328 -11.80 10.25 -19.72
N ILE A 329 -10.78 9.57 -20.31
CA ILE A 329 -9.47 9.35 -19.70
C ILE A 329 -8.72 10.68 -19.54
N ARG A 330 -8.68 11.52 -20.57
CA ARG A 330 -7.97 12.80 -20.58
C ARG A 330 -8.62 13.84 -19.66
N SER A 331 -9.94 13.85 -19.58
CA SER A 331 -10.70 14.68 -18.64
C SER A 331 -10.60 14.18 -17.18
N ASN A 332 -9.86 13.11 -16.93
CA ASN A 332 -9.70 12.45 -15.63
C ASN A 332 -11.02 11.95 -14.99
N LYS A 333 -12.13 11.94 -15.71
CA LYS A 333 -13.43 11.58 -15.13
C LYS A 333 -13.51 10.12 -14.69
N ILE A 334 -12.89 9.19 -15.47
CA ILE A 334 -12.90 7.75 -15.16
C ILE A 334 -11.84 7.42 -14.12
N TYR A 335 -10.63 7.99 -14.27
CA TYR A 335 -9.48 7.70 -13.39
C TYR A 335 -9.25 8.79 -12.34
N LEU A 336 -10.29 9.58 -12.01
CA LEU A 336 -10.20 10.53 -10.92
C LEU A 336 -9.91 9.75 -9.61
N GLY A 337 -8.73 9.99 -9.04
CA GLY A 337 -8.29 9.27 -7.85
C GLY A 337 -7.68 7.87 -8.10
N ALA A 338 -7.44 7.47 -9.36
CA ALA A 338 -6.73 6.22 -9.65
C ALA A 338 -5.38 6.15 -8.92
N PHE A 339 -5.04 4.97 -8.39
CA PHE A 339 -3.83 4.75 -7.62
C PHE A 339 -2.84 3.88 -8.41
N GLU A 340 -1.72 4.49 -8.78
CA GLU A 340 -0.67 3.80 -9.55
C GLU A 340 0.36 3.19 -8.60
N TRP A 341 0.11 1.96 -8.15
CA TRP A 341 0.90 1.24 -7.13
C TRP A 341 2.41 1.31 -7.33
N ARG A 342 2.88 1.11 -8.57
CA ARG A 342 4.31 1.13 -8.92
C ARG A 342 4.93 2.52 -8.89
N ILE A 343 4.12 3.56 -9.10
CA ILE A 343 4.59 4.96 -9.05
C ILE A 343 4.51 5.48 -7.62
N GLU A 344 3.45 5.12 -6.92
CA GLU A 344 3.20 5.66 -5.60
C GLU A 344 4.12 5.06 -4.52
N PHE A 345 4.51 3.79 -4.65
CA PHE A 345 5.39 3.09 -3.72
C PHE A 345 6.63 2.53 -4.42
N PRO A 346 7.69 3.35 -4.62
CA PRO A 346 8.93 2.87 -5.23
C PRO A 346 9.66 1.81 -4.38
N GLU A 347 9.34 1.71 -3.11
CA GLU A 347 9.91 0.72 -2.19
C GLU A 347 9.57 -0.72 -2.57
N VAL A 348 8.45 -0.95 -3.26
CA VAL A 348 8.02 -2.27 -3.73
C VAL A 348 8.51 -2.61 -5.15
N LEU A 349 9.49 -1.86 -5.67
CA LEU A 349 10.13 -2.14 -6.95
C LEU A 349 11.55 -2.67 -6.74
N ASP A 350 12.06 -3.44 -7.70
CA ASP A 350 13.50 -3.74 -7.79
C ASP A 350 14.28 -2.56 -8.45
N ALA A 351 15.56 -2.76 -8.73
CA ALA A 351 16.40 -1.76 -9.39
C ALA A 351 16.01 -1.52 -10.85
N GLU A 352 15.44 -2.51 -11.49
CA GLU A 352 14.95 -2.51 -12.86
C GLU A 352 13.52 -1.98 -12.99
N GLY A 353 12.84 -1.71 -11.87
CA GLY A 353 11.47 -1.23 -11.81
C GLY A 353 10.40 -2.33 -11.89
N ASN A 354 10.77 -3.60 -11.75
CA ASN A 354 9.79 -4.68 -11.62
C ASN A 354 9.08 -4.61 -10.27
N PHE A 355 7.82 -4.99 -10.25
CA PHE A 355 7.03 -5.00 -9.03
C PHE A 355 7.39 -6.22 -8.17
N LEU A 356 7.96 -5.99 -7.00
CA LEU A 356 8.30 -7.03 -6.03
C LEU A 356 7.10 -7.46 -5.19
N GLY A 357 6.24 -6.50 -4.85
CA GLY A 357 5.06 -6.72 -4.02
C GLY A 357 5.28 -6.47 -2.52
N PHE A 358 4.22 -6.76 -1.76
CA PHE A 358 4.18 -6.65 -0.31
C PHE A 358 4.29 -8.05 0.32
N ASP A 359 4.95 -8.16 1.46
CA ASP A 359 5.07 -9.43 2.19
C ASP A 359 3.75 -9.82 2.87
N CYS A 360 2.93 -8.81 3.24
CA CYS A 360 1.62 -9.02 3.85
C CYS A 360 0.61 -7.98 3.37
N ILE A 361 -0.57 -8.43 2.96
CA ILE A 361 -1.74 -7.58 2.73
C ILE A 361 -2.75 -7.89 3.82
N ILE A 362 -3.16 -6.86 4.56
CA ILE A 362 -4.08 -7.02 5.69
C ILE A 362 -5.11 -5.89 5.67
N GLY A 363 -6.36 -6.17 6.06
CA GLY A 363 -7.36 -5.11 6.15
C GLY A 363 -8.79 -5.60 6.23
N ASN A 364 -9.71 -4.64 6.23
CA ASN A 364 -11.15 -4.83 6.13
C ASN A 364 -11.66 -4.08 4.90
N PRO A 365 -11.68 -4.70 3.70
CA PRO A 365 -12.18 -4.06 2.50
C PRO A 365 -13.65 -3.61 2.63
N PRO A 366 -14.08 -2.56 1.92
CA PRO A 366 -15.44 -2.03 2.02
C PRO A 366 -16.50 -3.03 1.54
N TYR A 367 -17.72 -2.93 2.12
CA TYR A 367 -18.87 -3.78 1.83
C TYR A 367 -19.90 -2.98 1.02
N ILE A 368 -19.71 -2.92 -0.29
CA ILE A 368 -20.60 -2.19 -1.20
C ILE A 368 -20.96 -3.09 -2.38
N GLN A 369 -22.25 -3.29 -2.61
CA GLN A 369 -22.71 -4.04 -3.78
C GLN A 369 -22.41 -3.27 -5.06
N LEU A 370 -21.71 -3.90 -6.02
CA LEU A 370 -21.32 -3.28 -7.28
C LEU A 370 -22.53 -2.73 -8.07
N GLN A 371 -23.68 -3.43 -8.03
CA GLN A 371 -24.89 -2.95 -8.68
C GLN A 371 -25.40 -1.60 -8.15
N SER A 372 -25.09 -1.23 -6.90
CA SER A 372 -25.47 0.05 -6.29
C SER A 372 -24.53 1.21 -6.66
N MET A 373 -23.36 0.92 -7.24
CA MET A 373 -22.32 1.91 -7.56
C MET A 373 -22.53 2.63 -8.90
N GLY A 374 -23.55 2.26 -9.68
CA GLY A 374 -23.84 2.91 -10.95
C GLY A 374 -22.64 2.93 -11.91
N LYS A 375 -22.31 4.10 -12.44
CA LYS A 375 -21.19 4.28 -13.39
C LYS A 375 -19.84 3.85 -12.84
N SER A 376 -19.62 3.93 -11.52
CA SER A 376 -18.36 3.48 -10.93
C SER A 376 -18.16 1.97 -11.06
N ALA A 377 -19.24 1.18 -11.04
CA ALA A 377 -19.16 -0.25 -11.29
C ALA A 377 -18.80 -0.55 -12.75
N ASP A 378 -19.28 0.23 -13.71
CA ASP A 378 -18.95 0.08 -15.14
C ASP A 378 -17.46 0.35 -15.38
N VAL A 379 -16.87 1.31 -14.65
CA VAL A 379 -15.44 1.58 -14.67
C VAL A 379 -14.64 0.39 -14.11
N LEU A 380 -15.08 -0.19 -12.99
CA LEU A 380 -14.44 -1.37 -12.39
C LEU A 380 -14.53 -2.60 -13.31
N GLU A 381 -15.63 -2.78 -14.04
CA GLU A 381 -15.78 -3.81 -15.05
C GLU A 381 -14.74 -3.66 -16.17
N CYS A 382 -14.49 -2.42 -16.61
CA CYS A 382 -13.47 -2.11 -17.62
C CYS A 382 -12.04 -2.36 -17.16
N MET A 383 -11.79 -2.47 -15.84
CA MET A 383 -10.46 -2.82 -15.29
C MET A 383 -10.05 -4.26 -15.55
N GLY A 384 -11.01 -5.15 -15.88
CA GLY A 384 -10.75 -6.53 -16.27
C GLY A 384 -10.49 -7.47 -15.10
N TYR A 385 -10.97 -7.14 -13.88
CA TYR A 385 -10.91 -8.06 -12.75
C TYR A 385 -11.66 -9.36 -13.06
N ILE A 386 -10.97 -10.49 -12.89
CA ILE A 386 -11.53 -11.85 -13.10
C ILE A 386 -12.65 -12.10 -12.07
N THR A 387 -12.51 -11.56 -10.87
CA THR A 387 -13.46 -11.71 -9.77
C THR A 387 -14.67 -10.78 -9.86
N TYR A 388 -14.77 -9.97 -10.94
CA TYR A 388 -15.88 -9.05 -11.12
C TYR A 388 -17.20 -9.78 -11.38
N ALA A 389 -18.20 -9.49 -10.57
CA ALA A 389 -19.59 -9.89 -10.79
C ALA A 389 -20.50 -8.71 -10.44
N ARG A 390 -21.34 -8.25 -11.38
CA ARG A 390 -22.20 -7.05 -11.20
C ARG A 390 -23.10 -7.13 -9.95
N THR A 391 -23.53 -8.33 -9.59
CA THR A 391 -24.35 -8.58 -8.37
C THR A 391 -23.53 -8.85 -7.11
N GLY A 392 -22.20 -8.82 -7.25
CA GLY A 392 -21.28 -9.06 -6.14
C GLY A 392 -20.95 -7.83 -5.32
N ASP A 393 -20.14 -8.05 -4.32
CA ASP A 393 -19.58 -7.01 -3.47
C ASP A 393 -18.19 -6.60 -3.91
N ILE A 394 -17.82 -5.34 -3.71
CA ILE A 394 -16.54 -4.76 -4.10
C ILE A 394 -15.35 -5.47 -3.43
N TYR A 395 -15.52 -6.06 -2.24
CA TYR A 395 -14.44 -6.79 -1.56
C TYR A 395 -13.95 -8.00 -2.38
N CYS A 396 -14.75 -8.54 -3.30
CA CYS A 396 -14.28 -9.60 -4.21
C CYS A 396 -13.13 -9.10 -5.09
N LEU A 397 -13.18 -7.85 -5.54
CA LEU A 397 -12.11 -7.24 -6.32
C LEU A 397 -10.87 -6.95 -5.46
N PHE A 398 -11.06 -6.64 -4.17
CA PHE A 398 -9.95 -6.47 -3.24
C PHE A 398 -9.19 -7.78 -2.99
N TYR A 399 -9.85 -8.94 -3.04
CA TYR A 399 -9.15 -10.23 -2.97
C TYR A 399 -8.18 -10.40 -4.15
N GLU A 400 -8.64 -10.15 -5.37
CA GLU A 400 -7.80 -10.23 -6.57
C GLU A 400 -6.69 -9.18 -6.52
N LEU A 401 -7.01 -7.93 -6.18
CA LEU A 401 -6.00 -6.89 -5.97
C LEU A 401 -4.97 -7.31 -4.95
N GLY A 402 -5.41 -7.80 -3.78
CA GLY A 402 -4.51 -8.22 -2.70
C GLY A 402 -3.55 -9.31 -3.13
N MET A 403 -4.04 -10.32 -3.86
CA MET A 403 -3.19 -11.38 -4.42
C MET A 403 -2.18 -10.84 -5.44
N ASN A 404 -2.60 -9.91 -6.30
CA ASN A 404 -1.72 -9.28 -7.29
C ASN A 404 -0.67 -8.34 -6.65
N LEU A 405 -0.92 -7.82 -5.47
CA LEU A 405 0.00 -6.96 -4.73
C LEU A 405 1.00 -7.73 -3.87
N LEU A 406 0.80 -9.04 -3.64
CA LEU A 406 1.69 -9.84 -2.81
C LEU A 406 2.98 -10.23 -3.52
N THR A 407 4.04 -10.40 -2.73
CA THR A 407 5.21 -11.20 -3.15
C THR A 407 4.78 -12.65 -3.40
N PRO A 408 5.53 -13.45 -4.18
CA PRO A 408 5.16 -14.85 -4.51
C PRO A 408 4.80 -15.72 -3.31
N ASN A 409 5.30 -15.39 -2.14
CA ASN A 409 5.05 -16.13 -0.91
C ASN A 409 4.42 -15.24 0.18
N GLY A 410 3.79 -14.13 -0.18
CA GLY A 410 3.18 -13.21 0.78
C GLY A 410 1.87 -13.72 1.37
N PHE A 411 1.42 -13.11 2.44
CA PHE A 411 0.19 -13.45 3.14
C PHE A 411 -0.93 -12.45 2.91
N LEU A 412 -2.11 -12.95 2.53
CA LEU A 412 -3.34 -12.17 2.46
C LEU A 412 -4.21 -12.47 3.69
N CYS A 413 -4.59 -11.43 4.42
CA CYS A 413 -5.43 -11.56 5.60
C CYS A 413 -6.52 -10.48 5.60
N TYR A 414 -7.69 -10.80 5.06
CA TYR A 414 -8.86 -9.93 5.06
C TYR A 414 -9.97 -10.43 5.96
N ILE A 415 -10.67 -9.49 6.60
CA ILE A 415 -11.97 -9.77 7.19
C ILE A 415 -13.05 -9.36 6.18
N THR A 416 -13.89 -10.30 5.77
CA THR A 416 -14.99 -10.06 4.83
C THR A 416 -16.21 -10.88 5.18
N SER A 417 -17.35 -10.58 4.52
CA SER A 417 -18.52 -11.46 4.59
C SER A 417 -18.20 -12.82 3.97
N ASN A 418 -18.66 -13.90 4.59
CA ASN A 418 -18.54 -15.26 4.06
C ASN A 418 -19.60 -15.62 3.00
N LYS A 419 -20.47 -14.68 2.64
CA LYS A 419 -21.56 -14.91 1.67
C LYS A 419 -21.03 -15.37 0.30
N TRP A 420 -19.89 -14.84 -0.14
CA TRP A 420 -19.28 -15.22 -1.42
C TRP A 420 -18.96 -16.70 -1.54
N MET A 421 -18.75 -17.39 -0.40
CA MET A 421 -18.48 -18.84 -0.39
C MET A 421 -19.66 -19.69 -0.89
N ARG A 422 -20.90 -19.17 -0.81
CA ARG A 422 -22.12 -19.88 -1.18
C ARG A 422 -22.97 -19.19 -2.23
N ALA A 423 -22.92 -17.87 -2.31
CA ALA A 423 -23.71 -17.08 -3.26
C ALA A 423 -23.20 -17.21 -4.71
N GLY A 424 -24.12 -17.07 -5.68
CA GLY A 424 -23.79 -17.15 -7.11
C GLY A 424 -22.75 -16.13 -7.55
N TYR A 425 -22.81 -14.89 -7.03
CA TYR A 425 -21.82 -13.85 -7.37
C TYR A 425 -20.40 -14.19 -6.94
N GLY A 426 -20.22 -15.09 -5.96
CA GLY A 426 -18.91 -15.52 -5.48
C GLY A 426 -18.27 -16.61 -6.36
N GLU A 427 -18.91 -17.08 -7.42
CA GLU A 427 -18.39 -18.13 -8.29
C GLU A 427 -17.06 -17.73 -8.91
N ALA A 428 -16.96 -16.51 -9.44
CA ALA A 428 -15.74 -15.97 -10.02
C ALA A 428 -14.58 -15.93 -9.00
N LEU A 429 -14.87 -15.50 -7.76
CA LEU A 429 -13.87 -15.46 -6.70
C LEU A 429 -13.44 -16.87 -6.24
N ARG A 430 -14.39 -17.81 -6.12
CA ARG A 430 -14.06 -19.22 -5.81
C ARG A 430 -13.24 -19.91 -6.92
N GLY A 431 -13.47 -19.53 -8.17
CA GLY A 431 -12.68 -20.04 -9.29
C GLY A 431 -11.31 -19.40 -9.42
N TYR A 432 -11.12 -18.23 -8.82
CA TYR A 432 -9.85 -17.52 -8.77
C TYR A 432 -8.88 -18.14 -7.75
N PHE A 433 -9.37 -18.63 -6.61
CA PHE A 433 -8.63 -19.39 -5.59
C PHE A 433 -8.56 -20.89 -5.89
#